data_4be2c6cda45bd1ae023b705f871936ac
#
_entry.id   4be2c6cda45bd1ae023b705f871936ac
#
_cell.length_a   1.000
_cell.length_b   1.000
_cell.length_c   1.000
_cell.angle_alpha   90.00
_cell.angle_beta   90.00
_cell.angle_gamma   90.00
#
_symmetry.space_group_name_H-M   'P 1'
#
loop_
_entity.id
_entity.type
_entity.pdbx_description
1 polymer ?
#
loop_
_entity_poly.entity_id
_entity_poly.type
_entity_poly.pdbx_seq_one_letter_code
_entity_poly.pdbx_strand_id
1 'polypeptide(L)'
;MSEIVDLGLSFRTLSSNITPQGVTAHYGGPSPWRGFRTDHNRCPSIVRSWHAYHLSKGWSGLAYSAVVCPHGTIYKGRWKGKRTAANGTNPGNQRSYAVCYLAGDNDPVTEPAKRAFHDAAHALGQPLRWNHAEWKSTSCAGDPIRAWQRAGWPPPAGTNPTPQPPSKDWFDMA
;
A
#
# COMPACT_ATOMS: atom_id res chain seq x y z
N MET A 1 6.09 -16.22 2.25
CA MET A 1 5.03 -15.26 1.91
C MET A 1 4.48 -14.64 3.20
N SER A 2 4.17 -13.36 3.16
CA SER A 2 3.56 -12.64 4.28
C SER A 2 2.12 -13.09 4.51
N GLU A 3 1.67 -13.02 5.78
CA GLU A 3 0.27 -13.28 6.11
C GLU A 3 -0.64 -12.20 5.51
N ILE A 4 -1.75 -12.62 4.89
CA ILE A 4 -2.79 -11.74 4.36
C ILE A 4 -4.05 -11.91 5.20
N VAL A 5 -4.44 -10.85 5.91
CA VAL A 5 -5.57 -10.85 6.84
C VAL A 5 -6.74 -10.06 6.25
N ASP A 6 -7.92 -10.65 6.24
CA ASP A 6 -9.17 -9.96 5.97
C ASP A 6 -9.84 -9.59 7.30
N LEU A 7 -9.94 -8.30 7.57
CA LEU A 7 -10.54 -7.78 8.80
C LEU A 7 -12.08 -7.70 8.72
N GLY A 8 -12.71 -8.10 7.61
CA GLY A 8 -14.14 -7.96 7.40
C GLY A 8 -14.61 -6.51 7.39
N LEU A 9 -13.84 -5.59 6.77
CA LEU A 9 -14.19 -4.18 6.71
C LEU A 9 -15.40 -3.97 5.81
N SER A 10 -16.43 -3.28 6.32
CA SER A 10 -17.66 -2.99 5.57
C SER A 10 -17.50 -1.72 4.74
N PHE A 11 -17.33 -1.87 3.44
CA PHE A 11 -17.25 -0.75 2.51
C PHE A 11 -18.62 -0.33 1.99
N ARG A 12 -18.81 0.98 1.74
CA ARG A 12 -19.86 1.45 0.84
C ARG A 12 -19.53 1.00 -0.59
N THR A 13 -20.38 1.34 -1.58
CA THR A 13 -20.14 0.97 -2.99
C THR A 13 -18.72 1.32 -3.44
N LEU A 14 -17.99 0.31 -3.90
CA LEU A 14 -16.65 0.47 -4.47
C LEU A 14 -16.70 0.37 -5.99
N SER A 15 -16.09 1.34 -6.68
CA SER A 15 -15.94 1.30 -8.13
C SER A 15 -14.98 0.20 -8.55
N SER A 16 -15.33 -0.51 -9.63
CA SER A 16 -14.45 -1.46 -10.32
C SER A 16 -13.76 -0.84 -11.55
N ASN A 17 -13.90 0.48 -11.77
CA ASN A 17 -13.22 1.19 -12.85
C ASN A 17 -11.75 1.40 -12.49
N ILE A 18 -10.95 0.38 -12.74
CA ILE A 18 -9.50 0.36 -12.54
C ILE A 18 -8.83 -0.42 -13.66
N THR A 19 -7.75 0.13 -14.20
CA THR A 19 -6.84 -0.50 -15.18
C THR A 19 -5.42 -0.44 -14.63
N PRO A 20 -5.09 -1.27 -13.62
CA PRO A 20 -3.86 -1.12 -12.85
C PRO A 20 -2.63 -1.46 -13.69
N GLN A 21 -1.58 -0.67 -13.55
CA GLN A 21 -0.28 -0.82 -14.18
C GLN A 21 0.85 -0.92 -13.14
N GLY A 22 0.50 -0.88 -11.86
CA GLY A 22 1.44 -0.97 -10.76
C GLY A 22 0.80 -0.75 -9.41
N VAL A 23 1.64 -0.76 -8.40
CA VAL A 23 1.31 -0.45 -7.00
C VAL A 23 2.01 0.84 -6.59
N THR A 24 1.29 1.73 -5.95
CA THR A 24 1.79 2.95 -5.33
C THR A 24 1.97 2.72 -3.83
N ALA A 25 3.16 3.00 -3.33
CA ALA A 25 3.44 2.96 -1.90
C ALA A 25 3.06 4.28 -1.21
N HIS A 26 2.49 4.15 -0.02
CA HIS A 26 2.09 5.23 0.88
C HIS A 26 2.59 4.98 2.29
N TYR A 27 2.56 6.02 3.14
CA TYR A 27 2.70 5.88 4.57
C TYR A 27 1.46 6.42 5.29
N GLY A 28 1.33 6.10 6.59
CA GLY A 28 0.11 6.38 7.36
C GLY A 28 -0.08 7.82 7.82
N GLY A 29 0.95 8.66 7.68
CA GLY A 29 0.88 10.07 8.07
C GLY A 29 2.06 10.52 8.94
N PRO A 30 2.15 11.82 9.25
CA PRO A 30 3.31 12.39 9.93
C PRO A 30 3.41 12.01 11.41
N SER A 31 2.34 11.54 12.02
CA SER A 31 2.33 11.23 13.46
C SER A 31 2.92 9.83 13.69
N PRO A 32 4.04 9.74 14.44
CA PRO A 32 4.57 8.44 14.80
C PRO A 32 3.62 7.74 15.76
N TRP A 33 3.04 6.66 15.34
CA TRP A 33 2.22 5.79 16.18
C TRP A 33 3.13 4.98 17.10
N ARG A 34 3.69 5.67 18.09
CA ARG A 34 4.59 5.02 19.05
C ARG A 34 3.89 3.86 19.76
N GLY A 35 4.56 2.74 19.85
CA GLY A 35 4.08 1.53 20.54
C GLY A 35 3.51 0.44 19.65
N PHE A 36 2.93 0.70 18.47
CA PHE A 36 2.49 -0.39 17.59
C PHE A 36 3.66 -1.10 16.88
N ARG A 37 4.83 -0.46 16.78
CA ARG A 37 6.03 -1.09 16.22
C ARG A 37 6.52 -2.28 17.04
N THR A 38 6.26 -2.26 18.34
CA THR A 38 6.63 -3.31 19.29
C THR A 38 5.46 -4.23 19.65
N ASP A 39 4.23 -3.80 19.33
CA ASP A 39 3.01 -4.56 19.65
C ASP A 39 2.18 -4.76 18.39
N HIS A 40 2.38 -5.94 17.77
CA HIS A 40 1.66 -6.37 16.56
C HIS A 40 0.14 -6.42 16.78
N ASN A 41 -0.32 -6.75 18.00
CA ASN A 41 -1.75 -6.86 18.30
C ASN A 41 -2.53 -5.55 18.11
N ARG A 42 -1.83 -4.43 18.09
CA ARG A 42 -2.43 -3.10 17.83
C ARG A 42 -2.68 -2.82 16.35
N CYS A 43 -1.98 -3.49 15.44
CA CYS A 43 -2.08 -3.20 14.01
C CYS A 43 -3.51 -3.35 13.46
N PRO A 44 -4.27 -4.42 13.75
CA PRO A 44 -5.65 -4.54 13.27
C PRO A 44 -6.57 -3.41 13.75
N SER A 45 -6.43 -2.99 15.00
CA SER A 45 -7.28 -1.92 15.56
C SER A 45 -6.99 -0.56 14.91
N ILE A 46 -5.73 -0.28 14.55
CA ILE A 46 -5.35 0.93 13.83
C ILE A 46 -5.95 0.93 12.42
N VAL A 47 -5.87 -0.19 11.70
CA VAL A 47 -6.48 -0.31 10.36
C VAL A 47 -8.00 -0.10 10.42
N ARG A 48 -8.67 -0.67 11.43
CA ARG A 48 -10.11 -0.44 11.67
C ARG A 48 -10.40 1.02 11.96
N SER A 49 -9.58 1.71 12.77
CA SER A 49 -9.76 3.12 13.08
C SER A 49 -9.59 4.00 11.84
N TRP A 50 -8.64 3.70 10.96
CA TRP A 50 -8.51 4.40 9.69
C TRP A 50 -9.72 4.18 8.77
N HIS A 51 -10.25 2.95 8.74
CA HIS A 51 -11.46 2.65 7.98
C HIS A 51 -12.64 3.48 8.50
N ALA A 52 -12.86 3.52 9.82
CA ALA A 52 -13.91 4.32 10.45
C ALA A 52 -13.72 5.83 10.19
N TYR A 53 -12.49 6.32 10.28
CA TYR A 53 -12.16 7.71 9.96
C TYR A 53 -12.50 8.06 8.51
N HIS A 54 -12.14 7.20 7.54
CA HIS A 54 -12.49 7.44 6.13
C HIS A 54 -14.01 7.41 5.90
N LEU A 55 -14.74 6.54 6.58
CA LEU A 55 -16.22 6.55 6.54
C LEU A 55 -16.80 7.84 7.11
N SER A 56 -16.24 8.38 8.21
CA SER A 56 -16.68 9.65 8.81
C SER A 56 -16.44 10.86 7.90
N LYS A 57 -15.48 10.77 6.98
CA LYS A 57 -15.23 11.77 5.92
C LYS A 57 -16.16 11.63 4.71
N GLY A 58 -17.13 10.75 4.76
CA GLY A 58 -18.05 10.49 3.65
C GLY A 58 -17.49 9.57 2.56
N TRP A 59 -16.28 9.01 2.75
CA TRP A 59 -15.68 8.09 1.80
C TRP A 59 -16.28 6.69 1.90
N SER A 60 -15.99 5.84 0.91
CA SER A 60 -16.51 4.45 0.90
C SER A 60 -15.80 3.51 1.89
N GLY A 61 -15.03 4.01 2.81
CA GLY A 61 -14.20 3.27 3.75
C GLY A 61 -12.71 3.45 3.44
N LEU A 62 -11.86 2.55 3.93
CA LEU A 62 -10.40 2.61 3.78
C LEU A 62 -10.01 2.92 2.32
N ALA A 63 -9.18 3.95 2.12
CA ALA A 63 -8.85 4.44 0.78
C ALA A 63 -7.87 3.55 0.02
N TYR A 64 -7.11 2.74 0.74
CA TYR A 64 -6.03 1.90 0.23
C TYR A 64 -6.54 0.53 -0.25
N SER A 65 -5.81 -0.08 -1.17
CA SER A 65 -6.02 -1.48 -1.59
C SER A 65 -5.59 -2.46 -0.50
N ALA A 66 -4.49 -2.16 0.18
CA ALA A 66 -4.00 -2.91 1.33
C ALA A 66 -3.22 -2.00 2.30
N VAL A 67 -3.06 -2.46 3.53
CA VAL A 67 -2.17 -1.85 4.54
C VAL A 67 -1.15 -2.90 4.96
N VAL A 68 0.12 -2.52 4.99
CA VAL A 68 1.25 -3.33 5.45
C VAL A 68 1.71 -2.81 6.80
N CYS A 69 1.83 -3.65 7.81
CA CYS A 69 2.37 -3.25 9.10
C CYS A 69 3.88 -3.52 9.23
N PRO A 70 4.58 -2.90 10.20
CA PRO A 70 6.02 -3.11 10.40
C PRO A 70 6.41 -4.56 10.69
N HIS A 71 5.49 -5.40 11.13
CA HIS A 71 5.69 -6.82 11.44
C HIS A 71 5.54 -7.74 10.22
N GLY A 72 5.13 -7.19 9.05
CA GLY A 72 5.05 -7.92 7.80
C GLY A 72 3.66 -8.51 7.48
N THR A 73 2.63 -8.21 8.25
CA THR A 73 1.26 -8.62 7.93
C THR A 73 0.62 -7.63 6.94
N ILE A 74 -0.14 -8.17 6.01
CA ILE A 74 -0.92 -7.45 4.98
C ILE A 74 -2.38 -7.48 5.39
N TYR A 75 -2.99 -6.33 5.59
CA TYR A 75 -4.43 -6.19 5.85
C TYR A 75 -5.13 -5.76 4.57
N LYS A 76 -6.15 -6.54 4.15
CA LYS A 76 -6.95 -6.19 2.98
C LYS A 76 -7.72 -4.89 3.22
N GLY A 77 -7.62 -3.99 2.25
CA GLY A 77 -8.49 -2.83 2.12
C GLY A 77 -9.49 -3.03 1.00
N ARG A 78 -9.51 -2.12 0.00
CA ARG A 78 -10.36 -2.25 -1.20
C ARG A 78 -10.00 -3.47 -2.06
N TRP A 79 -8.80 -3.96 -1.93
CA TRP A 79 -8.24 -5.15 -2.56
C TRP A 79 -8.27 -5.14 -4.08
N LYS A 80 -8.03 -6.32 -4.67
CA LYS A 80 -7.92 -6.53 -6.12
C LYS A 80 -9.24 -6.24 -6.85
N GLY A 81 -9.15 -5.62 -8.03
CA GLY A 81 -10.30 -5.30 -8.88
C GLY A 81 -11.13 -4.09 -8.41
N LYS A 82 -10.73 -3.41 -7.32
CA LYS A 82 -11.41 -2.22 -6.84
C LYS A 82 -10.52 -0.98 -6.93
N ARG A 83 -11.11 0.12 -7.41
CA ARG A 83 -10.43 1.40 -7.55
C ARG A 83 -10.03 1.95 -6.18
N THR A 84 -8.76 2.34 -6.03
CA THR A 84 -8.28 3.03 -4.82
C THR A 84 -8.79 4.48 -4.76
N ALA A 85 -8.67 5.11 -3.59
CA ALA A 85 -8.95 6.54 -3.41
C ALA A 85 -7.79 7.28 -2.73
N ALA A 86 -6.61 6.68 -2.73
CA ALA A 86 -5.46 7.17 -1.98
C ALA A 86 -4.43 7.94 -2.83
N ASN A 87 -4.42 7.77 -4.16
CA ASN A 87 -3.38 8.33 -5.01
C ASN A 87 -3.58 9.82 -5.38
N GLY A 88 -4.61 10.46 -4.85
CA GLY A 88 -4.83 11.91 -4.91
C GLY A 88 -5.26 12.47 -6.26
N THR A 89 -5.23 11.68 -7.34
CA THR A 89 -5.68 12.05 -8.69
C THR A 89 -6.55 10.97 -9.30
N ASN A 90 -7.40 11.34 -10.27
CA ASN A 90 -8.22 10.36 -11.00
C ASN A 90 -7.35 9.34 -11.77
N PRO A 91 -6.35 9.76 -12.55
CA PRO A 91 -5.45 8.82 -13.22
C PRO A 91 -4.72 7.90 -12.24
N GLY A 92 -4.16 8.44 -11.15
CA GLY A 92 -3.48 7.65 -10.15
C GLY A 92 -4.38 6.59 -9.50
N ASN A 93 -5.63 6.95 -9.20
CA ASN A 93 -6.60 6.03 -8.61
C ASN A 93 -7.12 4.95 -9.59
N GLN A 94 -7.06 5.21 -10.90
CA GLN A 94 -7.45 4.23 -11.92
C GLN A 94 -6.30 3.32 -12.33
N ARG A 95 -5.07 3.86 -12.39
CA ARG A 95 -3.91 3.18 -12.96
C ARG A 95 -3.05 2.46 -11.92
N SER A 96 -3.33 2.64 -10.63
CA SER A 96 -2.52 2.03 -9.59
C SER A 96 -3.34 1.56 -8.39
N TYR A 97 -3.00 0.40 -7.87
CA TYR A 97 -3.35 0.04 -6.51
C TYR A 97 -2.55 0.88 -5.51
N ALA A 98 -3.08 1.06 -4.31
CA ALA A 98 -2.40 1.79 -3.23
C ALA A 98 -2.14 0.85 -2.06
N VAL A 99 -0.87 0.71 -1.67
CA VAL A 99 -0.47 -0.03 -0.48
C VAL A 99 0.13 0.95 0.52
N CYS A 100 -0.43 0.98 1.73
CA CYS A 100 -0.03 1.90 2.77
C CYS A 100 0.80 1.22 3.84
N TYR A 101 1.94 1.80 4.18
CA TYR A 101 2.73 1.39 5.33
C TYR A 101 2.12 1.96 6.62
N LEU A 102 1.88 1.10 7.59
CA LEU A 102 1.39 1.48 8.91
C LEU A 102 2.54 2.07 9.74
N ALA A 103 3.02 3.25 9.35
CA ALA A 103 4.16 3.93 9.94
C ALA A 103 4.11 5.44 9.66
N GLY A 104 4.96 6.21 10.33
CA GLY A 104 5.16 7.65 10.10
C GLY A 104 6.17 7.92 8.98
N ASP A 105 6.33 9.21 8.65
CA ASP A 105 7.12 9.70 7.52
C ASP A 105 8.63 9.42 7.63
N ASN A 106 9.16 9.34 8.84
CA ASN A 106 10.58 9.06 9.11
C ASN A 106 10.82 7.66 9.67
N ASP A 107 9.77 6.83 9.73
CA ASP A 107 9.91 5.48 10.24
C ASP A 107 10.59 4.58 9.22
N PRO A 108 11.64 3.82 9.60
CA PRO A 108 12.32 2.93 8.69
C PRO A 108 11.35 1.86 8.16
N VAL A 109 11.47 1.54 6.87
CA VAL A 109 10.76 0.39 6.30
C VAL A 109 11.46 -0.88 6.79
N THR A 110 10.81 -1.62 7.67
CA THR A 110 11.38 -2.85 8.23
C THR A 110 11.51 -3.94 7.16
N GLU A 111 12.43 -4.89 7.35
CA GLU A 111 12.61 -6.00 6.40
C GLU A 111 11.34 -6.85 6.26
N PRO A 112 10.57 -7.16 7.34
CA PRO A 112 9.25 -7.79 7.20
C PRO A 112 8.27 -6.95 6.38
N ALA A 113 8.25 -5.62 6.55
CA ALA A 113 7.37 -4.74 5.78
C ALA A 113 7.76 -4.69 4.30
N LYS A 114 9.05 -4.64 3.96
CA LYS A 114 9.51 -4.71 2.56
C LYS A 114 9.00 -5.99 1.89
N ARG A 115 9.14 -7.14 2.57
CA ARG A 115 8.60 -8.42 2.11
C ARG A 115 7.09 -8.32 1.87
N ALA A 116 6.35 -7.77 2.83
CA ALA A 116 4.91 -7.66 2.73
C ALA A 116 4.46 -6.73 1.61
N PHE A 117 5.22 -5.67 1.29
CA PHE A 117 4.95 -4.83 0.11
C PHE A 117 5.08 -5.63 -1.19
N HIS A 118 6.15 -6.42 -1.35
CA HIS A 118 6.33 -7.28 -2.52
C HIS A 118 5.23 -8.34 -2.62
N ASP A 119 4.90 -8.99 -1.50
CA ASP A 119 3.86 -10.01 -1.45
C ASP A 119 2.46 -9.42 -1.74
N ALA A 120 2.17 -8.21 -1.23
CA ALA A 120 0.94 -7.49 -1.55
C ALA A 120 0.85 -7.11 -3.04
N ALA A 121 1.95 -6.61 -3.61
CA ALA A 121 2.04 -6.27 -5.02
C ALA A 121 1.82 -7.52 -5.89
N HIS A 122 2.46 -8.64 -5.54
CA HIS A 122 2.26 -9.93 -6.21
C HIS A 122 0.80 -10.41 -6.12
N ALA A 123 0.20 -10.38 -4.92
CA ALA A 123 -1.19 -10.78 -4.72
C ALA A 123 -2.19 -9.91 -5.50
N LEU A 124 -1.89 -8.61 -5.65
CA LEU A 124 -2.65 -7.67 -6.47
C LEU A 124 -2.39 -7.88 -7.98
N GLY A 125 -1.37 -8.65 -8.36
CA GLY A 125 -1.01 -8.95 -9.74
C GLY A 125 -0.34 -7.77 -10.46
N GLN A 126 0.36 -6.90 -9.74
CA GLN A 126 1.01 -5.70 -10.27
C GLN A 126 2.38 -5.49 -9.64
N PRO A 127 3.37 -4.92 -10.38
CA PRO A 127 4.66 -4.59 -9.80
C PRO A 127 4.57 -3.43 -8.81
N LEU A 128 5.43 -3.43 -7.80
CA LEU A 128 5.68 -2.26 -6.96
C LEU A 128 6.41 -1.21 -7.80
N ARG A 129 5.80 -0.05 -8.04
CA ARG A 129 6.25 0.87 -9.09
C ARG A 129 6.42 2.31 -8.64
N TRP A 130 5.44 2.87 -7.96
CA TRP A 130 5.38 4.29 -7.65
C TRP A 130 5.36 4.56 -6.14
N ASN A 131 5.72 5.78 -5.78
CA ASN A 131 5.33 6.40 -4.52
C ASN A 131 4.27 7.48 -4.78
N HIS A 132 3.56 7.90 -3.73
CA HIS A 132 2.44 8.85 -3.87
C HIS A 132 2.84 10.19 -4.52
N ALA A 133 4.07 10.66 -4.29
CA ALA A 133 4.52 11.96 -4.82
C ALA A 133 4.60 11.99 -6.35
N GLU A 134 4.60 10.85 -7.03
CA GLU A 134 4.58 10.79 -8.50
C GLU A 134 3.19 11.06 -9.08
N TRP A 135 2.14 11.00 -8.26
CA TRP A 135 0.77 11.32 -8.66
C TRP A 135 0.34 12.72 -8.25
N LYS A 136 0.85 13.21 -7.12
CA LYS A 136 0.45 14.48 -6.51
C LYS A 136 1.59 15.00 -5.63
N SER A 137 1.81 16.31 -5.62
CA SER A 137 2.74 16.94 -4.67
C SER A 137 2.32 16.65 -3.23
N THR A 138 3.18 15.94 -2.48
CA THR A 138 2.91 15.49 -1.12
C THR A 138 4.20 15.00 -0.45
N SER A 139 4.27 15.01 0.88
CA SER A 139 5.33 14.34 1.64
C SER A 139 5.18 12.81 1.69
N CYS A 140 4.00 12.27 1.41
CA CYS A 140 3.80 10.82 1.27
C CYS A 140 4.58 10.31 0.01
N ALA A 141 5.30 9.23 0.07
CA ALA A 141 5.27 8.14 1.06
C ALA A 141 6.33 8.23 2.18
N GLY A 142 6.91 9.40 2.46
CA GLY A 142 8.00 9.58 3.42
C GLY A 142 9.37 9.22 2.86
N ASP A 143 10.42 9.76 3.47
CA ASP A 143 11.79 9.61 2.95
C ASP A 143 12.30 8.16 2.94
N PRO A 144 12.02 7.30 3.95
CA PRO A 144 12.48 5.92 3.92
C PRO A 144 11.90 5.10 2.75
N ILE A 145 10.61 5.27 2.44
CA ILE A 145 9.98 4.57 1.30
C ILE A 145 10.52 5.11 -0.03
N ARG A 146 10.70 6.43 -0.14
CA ARG A 146 11.28 7.06 -1.34
C ARG A 146 12.74 6.62 -1.57
N ALA A 147 13.52 6.49 -0.50
CA ALA A 147 14.89 5.97 -0.58
C ALA A 147 14.90 4.51 -1.06
N TRP A 148 13.99 3.69 -0.52
CA TRP A 148 13.84 2.30 -0.94
C TRP A 148 13.40 2.19 -2.41
N GLN A 149 12.51 3.07 -2.87
CA GLN A 149 12.13 3.16 -4.29
C GLN A 149 13.33 3.51 -5.18
N ARG A 150 14.09 4.57 -4.82
CA ARG A 150 15.28 4.97 -5.59
C ARG A 150 16.32 3.87 -5.71
N ALA A 151 16.38 2.96 -4.74
CA ALA A 151 17.19 1.76 -4.79
C ALA A 151 16.60 0.62 -5.65
N GLY A 152 15.46 0.84 -6.31
CA GLY A 152 14.81 -0.15 -7.18
C GLY A 152 13.95 -1.17 -6.44
N TRP A 153 13.43 -0.82 -5.26
CA TRP A 153 12.61 -1.71 -4.43
C TRP A 153 13.30 -3.03 -4.07
N PRO A 154 14.56 -3.03 -3.59
CA PRO A 154 15.25 -4.29 -3.32
C PRO A 154 14.46 -5.15 -2.32
N PRO A 155 14.31 -6.45 -2.60
CA PRO A 155 13.67 -7.38 -1.66
C PRO A 155 14.52 -7.48 -0.38
N PRO A 156 13.94 -7.94 0.75
CA PRO A 156 14.68 -8.17 1.97
C PRO A 156 15.88 -9.10 1.77
N ALA A 157 16.97 -8.86 2.49
CA ALA A 157 18.14 -9.71 2.46
C ALA A 157 17.79 -11.18 2.75
N GLY A 158 18.39 -12.11 2.00
CA GLY A 158 18.18 -13.57 2.17
C GLY A 158 16.85 -14.11 1.63
N THR A 159 16.10 -13.32 0.87
CA THR A 159 14.92 -13.80 0.17
C THR A 159 15.18 -13.87 -1.32
N ASN A 160 14.81 -15.00 -1.95
CA ASN A 160 14.63 -14.98 -3.40
C ASN A 160 13.51 -13.98 -3.72
N PRO A 161 13.73 -13.03 -4.63
CA PRO A 161 12.67 -12.10 -5.02
C PRO A 161 11.48 -12.92 -5.53
N THR A 162 10.30 -12.67 -4.94
CA THR A 162 9.06 -13.13 -5.56
C THR A 162 9.02 -12.52 -6.95
N PRO A 163 8.90 -13.31 -8.04
CA PRO A 163 8.89 -12.77 -9.39
C PRO A 163 7.82 -11.69 -9.48
N GLN A 164 8.24 -10.47 -9.81
CA GLN A 164 7.28 -9.41 -10.09
C GLN A 164 6.57 -9.75 -11.40
N PRO A 165 5.24 -9.56 -11.48
CA PRO A 165 4.55 -9.65 -12.75
C PRO A 165 5.23 -8.74 -13.77
N PRO A 166 5.41 -9.18 -15.02
CA PRO A 166 6.06 -8.36 -16.03
C PRO A 166 5.36 -7.01 -16.14
N SER A 167 6.14 -5.93 -16.14
CA SER A 167 5.64 -4.63 -16.54
C SER A 167 5.20 -4.75 -18.00
N LYS A 168 3.93 -4.50 -18.30
CA LYS A 168 3.52 -4.32 -19.69
C LYS A 168 4.19 -3.04 -20.18
N ASP A 169 5.21 -3.19 -20.98
CA ASP A 169 5.87 -2.06 -21.61
C ASP A 169 4.89 -1.35 -22.56
N TRP A 170 4.94 -0.02 -22.58
CA TRP A 170 4.12 0.83 -23.43
C TRP A 170 4.25 0.52 -24.93
N PHE A 171 5.31 -0.17 -25.33
CA PHE A 171 5.65 -0.44 -26.72
C PHE A 171 4.91 -1.64 -27.32
N ASP A 172 4.25 -2.47 -26.52
CA ASP A 172 3.48 -3.62 -27.00
C ASP A 172 2.00 -3.30 -27.33
N MET A 173 1.62 -2.03 -27.35
CA MET A 173 0.26 -1.57 -27.65
C MET A 173 0.21 -0.65 -28.90
N ALA A 174 1.08 -0.90 -29.87
CA ALA A 174 1.01 -0.29 -31.21
C ALA A 174 0.32 -1.22 -32.19
#